data_d5cfd41117907b9c8a0a885c54d6a90c
#
_entry.id   d5cfd41117907b9c8a0a885c54d6a90c
#
_cell.length_a   1.000
_cell.length_b   1.000
_cell.length_c   1.000
_cell.angle_alpha   90.00
_cell.angle_beta   90.00
_cell.angle_gamma   90.00
#
_symmetry.space_group_name_H-M   'P 1'
#
loop_
_entity.id
_entity.type
_entity.pdbx_description
1 polymer ?
#
loop_
_entity_poly.entity_id
_entity_poly.type
_entity_poly.pdbx_seq_one_letter_code
_entity_poly.pdbx_strand_id
1 'polypeptide(L)'
;LVDVAAEDDEGLPALRDISLAVRAGEIVGIAGVSGNGQSELVEVLSGQRELAGGTLRVQGEDYSPMRQQMDAFKVFGLSEEPLRNVAVPNMTVAENIAFRSFDKNPIASVYGWLKPAHMRRQARGLIADYRVKTPSTDERIENLSGGNVQRAVLARELSGDVDILIVANPCFGLDFASVAEIRAQIIDQRNRGAAVLLISEDLDEILELADHVAVMLEGAIEYTSPIGATDRRTIGHAMAGGE
;
A
#
# COMPACT_ATOMS: atom_id res chain seq x y z
N LEU A 1 -11.30 6.68 -8.48
CA LEU A 1 -10.56 7.12 -9.65
C LEU A 1 -11.55 7.45 -10.74
N VAL A 2 -11.39 8.56 -11.42
CA VAL A 2 -12.25 8.98 -12.55
C VAL A 2 -11.33 9.49 -13.66
N ASP A 3 -11.27 8.72 -14.76
CA ASP A 3 -10.53 9.02 -15.98
C ASP A 3 -9.05 9.43 -15.71
N VAL A 4 -8.41 8.72 -14.76
CA VAL A 4 -7.06 9.02 -14.32
C VAL A 4 -6.04 8.69 -15.41
N ALA A 5 -5.24 9.70 -15.76
CA ALA A 5 -4.14 9.60 -16.69
C ALA A 5 -2.84 10.13 -16.06
N ALA A 6 -1.72 9.51 -16.39
CA ALA A 6 -0.39 9.95 -15.96
C ALA A 6 0.66 9.57 -17.01
N GLU A 7 1.77 10.30 -17.01
CA GLU A 7 2.94 10.05 -17.85
C GLU A 7 4.02 9.33 -17.05
N ASP A 8 4.87 8.58 -17.74
CA ASP A 8 6.08 8.01 -17.18
C ASP A 8 7.21 9.08 -17.06
N ASP A 9 8.41 8.65 -16.66
CA ASP A 9 9.57 9.54 -16.48
C ASP A 9 10.13 10.08 -17.82
N GLU A 10 9.72 9.49 -18.94
CA GLU A 10 10.09 9.91 -20.31
C GLU A 10 9.02 10.81 -20.94
N GLY A 11 7.89 11.07 -20.25
CA GLY A 11 6.76 11.86 -20.74
C GLY A 11 5.83 11.07 -21.67
N LEU A 12 5.88 9.76 -21.65
CA LEU A 12 4.96 8.90 -22.40
C LEU A 12 3.74 8.50 -21.56
N PRO A 13 2.56 8.30 -22.18
CA PRO A 13 1.38 7.88 -21.44
C PRO A 13 1.56 6.53 -20.75
N ALA A 14 1.60 6.54 -19.41
CA ALA A 14 1.71 5.35 -18.57
C ALA A 14 0.36 4.90 -18.02
N LEU A 15 -0.56 5.83 -17.75
CA LEU A 15 -1.94 5.55 -17.35
C LEU A 15 -2.89 6.19 -18.33
N ARG A 16 -3.93 5.45 -18.75
CA ARG A 16 -4.91 5.86 -19.75
C ARG A 16 -6.33 5.69 -19.22
N ASP A 17 -6.96 6.80 -18.86
CA ASP A 17 -8.38 6.88 -18.48
C ASP A 17 -8.82 5.84 -17.43
N ILE A 18 -7.98 5.59 -16.40
CA ILE A 18 -8.29 4.64 -15.34
C ILE A 18 -9.49 5.11 -14.55
N SER A 19 -10.59 4.37 -14.63
CA SER A 19 -11.80 4.58 -13.83
C SER A 19 -12.06 3.36 -12.97
N LEU A 20 -11.97 3.51 -11.64
CA LEU A 20 -12.10 2.42 -10.67
C LEU A 20 -12.67 2.94 -9.36
N ALA A 21 -13.56 2.17 -8.74
CA ALA A 21 -14.09 2.47 -7.42
C ALA A 21 -13.80 1.31 -6.45
N VAL A 22 -13.39 1.64 -5.24
CA VAL A 22 -13.22 0.69 -4.13
C VAL A 22 -14.13 1.13 -3.00
N ARG A 23 -14.96 0.22 -2.49
CA ARG A 23 -15.91 0.52 -1.41
C ARG A 23 -15.34 0.17 -0.04
N ALA A 24 -15.89 0.80 0.99
CA ALA A 24 -15.57 0.42 2.37
C ALA A 24 -15.88 -1.07 2.61
N GLY A 25 -14.94 -1.79 3.22
CA GLY A 25 -15.05 -3.22 3.47
C GLY A 25 -14.88 -4.12 2.24
N GLU A 26 -14.25 -3.60 1.17
CA GLU A 26 -14.01 -4.30 -0.09
C GLU A 26 -12.50 -4.32 -0.41
N ILE A 27 -12.04 -5.42 -0.97
CA ILE A 27 -10.73 -5.52 -1.61
C ILE A 27 -10.93 -5.57 -3.12
N VAL A 28 -10.43 -4.57 -3.84
CA VAL A 28 -10.31 -4.61 -5.29
C VAL A 28 -8.87 -4.95 -5.64
N GLY A 29 -8.68 -6.07 -6.31
CA GLY A 29 -7.36 -6.52 -6.79
C GLY A 29 -7.09 -6.02 -8.21
N ILE A 30 -5.94 -5.38 -8.42
CA ILE A 30 -5.44 -5.07 -9.76
C ILE A 30 -4.41 -6.13 -10.13
N ALA A 31 -4.75 -6.96 -11.10
CA ALA A 31 -3.86 -7.95 -11.70
C ALA A 31 -3.23 -7.37 -12.97
N GLY A 32 -1.97 -7.71 -13.22
CA GLY A 32 -1.27 -7.31 -14.44
C GLY A 32 0.18 -7.78 -14.41
N VAL A 33 0.80 -7.86 -15.58
CA VAL A 33 2.24 -8.13 -15.69
C VAL A 33 3.00 -6.84 -15.43
N SER A 34 4.17 -6.93 -14.80
CA SER A 34 5.06 -5.78 -14.54
C SER A 34 5.25 -4.90 -15.77
N GLY A 35 5.24 -3.58 -15.57
CA GLY A 35 5.40 -2.60 -16.66
C GLY A 35 4.10 -2.22 -17.38
N ASN A 36 2.93 -2.61 -16.88
CA ASN A 36 1.64 -2.24 -17.45
C ASN A 36 0.98 -1.03 -16.76
N GLY A 37 1.72 -0.25 -15.95
CA GLY A 37 1.21 0.98 -15.31
C GLY A 37 0.89 0.83 -13.83
N GLN A 38 1.07 -0.35 -13.22
CA GLN A 38 0.76 -0.59 -11.81
C GLN A 38 1.60 0.28 -10.88
N SER A 39 2.90 0.42 -11.16
CA SER A 39 3.83 1.26 -10.38
C SER A 39 3.43 2.72 -10.45
N GLU A 40 3.14 3.22 -11.65
CA GLU A 40 2.71 4.59 -11.89
C GLU A 40 1.37 4.89 -11.21
N LEU A 41 0.46 3.91 -11.17
CA LEU A 41 -0.80 4.04 -10.43
C LEU A 41 -0.54 4.17 -8.91
N VAL A 42 0.35 3.36 -8.34
CA VAL A 42 0.74 3.47 -6.92
C VAL A 42 1.39 4.82 -6.64
N GLU A 43 2.26 5.31 -7.51
CA GLU A 43 2.93 6.60 -7.40
C GLU A 43 1.94 7.77 -7.45
N VAL A 44 0.96 7.73 -8.36
CA VAL A 44 -0.15 8.70 -8.43
C VAL A 44 -0.95 8.71 -7.13
N LEU A 45 -1.35 7.54 -6.65
CA LEU A 45 -2.16 7.39 -5.44
C LEU A 45 -1.42 7.79 -4.17
N SER A 46 -0.09 7.67 -4.16
CA SER A 46 0.77 8.05 -3.04
C SER A 46 1.35 9.48 -3.15
N GLY A 47 1.05 10.21 -4.24
CA GLY A 47 1.52 11.57 -4.45
C GLY A 47 2.97 11.68 -4.90
N GLN A 48 3.55 10.61 -5.42
CA GLN A 48 4.90 10.57 -5.97
C GLN A 48 4.93 10.92 -7.45
N ARG A 49 3.78 10.88 -8.13
CA ARG A 49 3.59 11.22 -9.54
C ARG A 49 2.39 12.14 -9.71
N GLU A 50 2.51 13.14 -10.57
CA GLU A 50 1.42 14.06 -10.88
C GLU A 50 0.42 13.43 -11.86
N LEU A 51 -0.86 13.84 -11.74
CA LEU A 51 -1.89 13.51 -12.73
C LEU A 51 -1.68 14.32 -14.01
N ALA A 52 -1.70 13.66 -15.15
CA ALA A 52 -1.84 14.33 -16.45
C ALA A 52 -3.32 14.63 -16.77
N GLY A 53 -4.25 13.88 -16.19
CA GLY A 53 -5.69 14.07 -16.37
C GLY A 53 -6.51 13.28 -15.36
N GLY A 54 -7.82 13.57 -15.32
CA GLY A 54 -8.76 12.90 -14.43
C GLY A 54 -8.75 13.44 -13.01
N THR A 55 -9.40 12.72 -12.08
CA THR A 55 -9.52 13.11 -10.68
C THR A 55 -9.48 11.91 -9.75
N LEU A 56 -8.86 12.12 -8.57
CA LEU A 56 -8.96 11.20 -7.44
C LEU A 56 -10.06 11.71 -6.49
N ARG A 57 -10.89 10.80 -5.99
CA ARG A 57 -11.93 11.14 -5.03
C ARG A 57 -11.95 10.15 -3.87
N VAL A 58 -12.12 10.69 -2.65
CA VAL A 58 -12.31 9.93 -1.43
C VAL A 58 -13.61 10.39 -0.76
N GLN A 59 -14.52 9.47 -0.51
CA GLN A 59 -15.83 9.74 0.10
C GLN A 59 -16.66 10.82 -0.65
N GLY A 60 -16.43 10.92 -1.99
CA GLY A 60 -17.10 11.89 -2.84
C GLY A 60 -16.42 13.27 -2.91
N GLU A 61 -15.40 13.52 -2.12
CA GLU A 61 -14.59 14.74 -2.13
C GLU A 61 -13.35 14.58 -3.03
N ASP A 62 -12.90 15.65 -3.67
CA ASP A 62 -11.67 15.65 -4.44
C ASP A 62 -10.48 15.41 -3.52
N TYR A 63 -9.61 14.50 -3.91
CA TYR A 63 -8.46 14.06 -3.13
C TYR A 63 -7.17 14.37 -3.88
N SER A 64 -6.25 15.04 -3.20
CA SER A 64 -4.86 15.19 -3.62
C SER A 64 -3.98 14.43 -2.64
N PRO A 65 -3.11 13.51 -3.08
CA PRO A 65 -2.34 12.63 -2.20
C PRO A 65 -1.18 13.39 -1.51
N MET A 66 -1.51 14.48 -0.84
CA MET A 66 -0.60 15.21 0.04
C MET A 66 -0.76 14.72 1.48
N ARG A 67 0.32 14.76 2.27
CA ARG A 67 0.34 14.27 3.65
C ARG A 67 -0.87 14.70 4.48
N GLN A 68 -1.27 15.98 4.35
CA GLN A 68 -2.40 16.52 5.12
C GLN A 68 -3.72 15.82 4.77
N GLN A 69 -3.98 15.58 3.49
CA GLN A 69 -5.18 14.87 3.04
C GLN A 69 -5.08 13.37 3.27
N MET A 70 -3.90 12.76 3.09
CA MET A 70 -3.69 11.36 3.44
C MET A 70 -3.97 11.11 4.92
N ASP A 71 -3.52 12.00 5.81
CA ASP A 71 -3.81 11.92 7.25
C ASP A 71 -5.31 12.14 7.54
N ALA A 72 -5.97 13.11 6.88
CA ALA A 72 -7.37 13.43 7.08
C ALA A 72 -8.31 12.29 6.63
N PHE A 73 -8.04 11.68 5.48
CA PHE A 73 -8.80 10.56 4.92
C PHE A 73 -8.25 9.19 5.35
N LYS A 74 -7.27 9.16 6.25
CA LYS A 74 -6.63 7.95 6.76
C LYS A 74 -6.22 6.98 5.64
N VAL A 75 -5.52 7.54 4.63
CA VAL A 75 -4.97 6.79 3.50
C VAL A 75 -3.58 6.27 3.88
N PHE A 76 -3.39 4.97 3.77
CA PHE A 76 -2.15 4.29 4.09
C PHE A 76 -1.68 3.43 2.92
N GLY A 77 -0.37 3.20 2.84
CA GLY A 77 0.23 2.46 1.74
C GLY A 77 1.25 1.43 2.19
N LEU A 78 1.17 0.25 1.61
CA LEU A 78 2.20 -0.79 1.69
C LEU A 78 2.81 -0.94 0.31
N SER A 79 4.08 -0.61 0.19
CA SER A 79 4.82 -0.67 -1.07
C SER A 79 5.61 -1.97 -1.16
N GLU A 80 5.83 -2.42 -2.36
CA GLU A 80 6.84 -3.40 -2.71
C GLU A 80 8.23 -2.90 -2.28
N GLU A 81 9.15 -3.80 -1.95
CA GLU A 81 10.52 -3.50 -1.54
C GLU A 81 10.61 -2.34 -0.51
N PRO A 82 10.10 -2.52 0.72
CA PRO A 82 9.94 -1.41 1.66
C PRO A 82 11.24 -0.69 2.03
N LEU A 83 12.39 -1.36 2.00
CA LEU A 83 13.70 -0.71 2.23
C LEU A 83 14.07 0.29 1.14
N ARG A 84 13.58 0.09 -0.08
CA ARG A 84 13.85 0.97 -1.20
C ARG A 84 12.85 2.12 -1.30
N ASN A 85 11.58 1.81 -1.03
CA ASN A 85 10.49 2.70 -1.39
C ASN A 85 9.91 3.49 -0.20
N VAL A 86 9.89 2.91 1.02
CA VAL A 86 9.12 3.51 2.14
C VAL A 86 9.82 3.50 3.50
N ALA A 87 10.98 2.88 3.63
CA ALA A 87 11.80 2.91 4.84
C ALA A 87 13.08 3.70 4.58
N VAL A 88 13.66 4.24 5.64
CA VAL A 88 14.96 4.91 5.59
C VAL A 88 16.01 3.96 6.17
N PRO A 89 16.87 3.34 5.32
CA PRO A 89 17.75 2.24 5.74
C PRO A 89 18.64 2.57 6.93
N ASN A 90 19.22 3.75 6.97
CA ASN A 90 20.14 4.21 8.01
C ASN A 90 19.47 4.63 9.32
N MET A 91 18.14 4.77 9.34
CA MET A 91 17.38 5.09 10.55
C MET A 91 17.08 3.83 11.33
N THR A 92 16.86 4.02 12.64
CA THR A 92 16.50 2.93 13.55
C THR A 92 15.08 2.41 13.26
N VAL A 93 14.79 1.21 13.76
CA VAL A 93 13.42 0.64 13.71
C VAL A 93 12.41 1.58 14.36
N ALA A 94 12.76 2.20 15.51
CA ALA A 94 11.89 3.15 16.19
C ALA A 94 11.60 4.39 15.36
N GLU A 95 12.59 4.95 14.67
CA GLU A 95 12.43 6.11 13.81
C GLU A 95 11.57 5.78 12.58
N ASN A 96 11.81 4.64 11.93
CA ASN A 96 11.01 4.17 10.81
C ASN A 96 9.54 3.92 11.19
N ILE A 97 9.28 3.31 12.34
CA ILE A 97 7.91 3.11 12.86
C ILE A 97 7.23 4.46 13.17
N ALA A 98 7.98 5.43 13.69
CA ALA A 98 7.44 6.73 14.05
C ALA A 98 7.26 7.69 12.85
N PHE A 99 7.65 7.31 11.63
CA PHE A 99 7.76 8.21 10.48
C PHE A 99 6.47 8.98 10.17
N ARG A 100 5.28 8.41 10.40
CA ARG A 100 3.99 9.09 10.22
C ARG A 100 3.53 9.91 11.43
N SER A 101 4.17 9.71 12.59
CA SER A 101 3.72 10.28 13.87
C SER A 101 4.81 11.08 14.58
N PHE A 102 5.99 11.27 13.98
CA PHE A 102 7.13 11.92 14.62
C PHE A 102 6.83 13.35 15.07
N ASP A 103 5.97 14.07 14.37
CA ASP A 103 5.55 15.45 14.63
C ASP A 103 4.26 15.55 15.47
N LYS A 104 3.68 14.41 15.85
CA LYS A 104 2.44 14.34 16.64
C LYS A 104 2.74 14.06 18.11
N ASN A 105 1.84 14.49 19.01
CA ASN A 105 1.89 14.10 20.42
C ASN A 105 1.61 12.59 20.56
N PRO A 106 2.33 11.83 21.41
CA PRO A 106 3.30 12.26 22.41
C PRO A 106 4.76 12.30 21.94
N ILE A 107 5.09 11.97 20.68
CA ILE A 107 6.47 11.91 20.16
C ILE A 107 7.07 13.30 20.02
N ALA A 108 6.30 14.26 19.51
CA ALA A 108 6.69 15.66 19.49
C ALA A 108 6.08 16.43 20.66
N SER A 109 6.78 17.48 21.11
CA SER A 109 6.22 18.50 21.99
C SER A 109 5.45 19.55 21.19
N VAL A 110 4.67 20.38 21.88
CA VAL A 110 3.96 21.54 21.27
C VAL A 110 4.92 22.50 20.55
N TYR A 111 6.20 22.52 20.97
CA TYR A 111 7.26 23.35 20.36
C TYR A 111 8.07 22.61 19.28
N GLY A 112 7.63 21.44 18.85
CA GLY A 112 8.31 20.65 17.81
C GLY A 112 9.53 19.85 18.28
N TRP A 113 9.87 19.83 19.56
CA TRP A 113 10.96 19.03 20.09
C TRP A 113 10.59 17.54 20.11
N LEU A 114 11.41 16.73 19.47
CA LEU A 114 11.24 15.27 19.49
C LEU A 114 11.55 14.71 20.89
N LYS A 115 10.79 13.70 21.28
CA LYS A 115 10.95 12.96 22.53
C LYS A 115 11.32 11.50 22.23
N PRO A 116 12.61 11.18 22.07
CA PRO A 116 13.05 9.82 21.65
C PRO A 116 12.55 8.70 22.58
N ALA A 117 12.38 8.99 23.87
CA ALA A 117 11.86 8.01 24.82
C ALA A 117 10.40 7.61 24.52
N HIS A 118 9.58 8.53 24.06
CA HIS A 118 8.20 8.24 23.65
C HIS A 118 8.16 7.47 22.34
N MET A 119 9.01 7.85 21.36
CA MET A 119 9.20 7.13 20.12
C MET A 119 9.56 5.67 20.36
N ARG A 120 10.60 5.41 21.17
CA ARG A 120 11.00 4.04 21.54
C ARG A 120 9.91 3.28 22.28
N ARG A 121 9.13 3.94 23.13
CA ARG A 121 8.02 3.30 23.86
C ARG A 121 6.92 2.86 22.90
N GLN A 122 6.51 3.72 21.96
CA GLN A 122 5.54 3.36 20.92
C GLN A 122 6.07 2.21 20.05
N ALA A 123 7.32 2.32 19.59
CA ALA A 123 7.94 1.29 18.77
C ALA A 123 7.98 -0.07 19.47
N ARG A 124 8.28 -0.13 20.78
CA ARG A 124 8.27 -1.40 21.54
C ARG A 124 6.89 -2.08 21.54
N GLY A 125 5.80 -1.30 21.69
CA GLY A 125 4.45 -1.85 21.58
C GLY A 125 4.19 -2.46 20.22
N LEU A 126 4.43 -1.67 19.17
CA LEU A 126 4.19 -2.10 17.79
C LEU A 126 5.09 -3.25 17.34
N ILE A 127 6.36 -3.28 17.78
CA ILE A 127 7.28 -4.41 17.55
C ILE A 127 6.70 -5.70 18.12
N ALA A 128 6.12 -5.66 19.33
CA ALA A 128 5.51 -6.83 19.95
C ALA A 128 4.22 -7.23 19.24
N ASP A 129 3.31 -6.27 18.94
CA ASP A 129 2.02 -6.52 18.31
C ASP A 129 2.16 -7.12 16.91
N TYR A 130 3.12 -6.62 16.13
CA TYR A 130 3.39 -7.06 14.76
C TYR A 130 4.52 -8.10 14.65
N ARG A 131 5.02 -8.60 15.79
CA ARG A 131 6.04 -9.65 15.87
C ARG A 131 7.31 -9.35 15.07
N VAL A 132 7.76 -8.10 15.06
CA VAL A 132 9.00 -7.69 14.40
C VAL A 132 10.19 -8.28 15.15
N LYS A 133 10.96 -9.14 14.49
CA LYS A 133 12.19 -9.69 15.08
C LYS A 133 13.32 -8.68 14.91
N THR A 134 13.68 -8.01 15.99
CA THR A 134 14.78 -7.05 16.06
C THR A 134 15.50 -7.17 17.43
N PRO A 135 16.83 -6.98 17.50
CA PRO A 135 17.57 -6.96 18.76
C PRO A 135 17.14 -5.82 19.68
N SER A 136 16.79 -4.66 19.12
CA SER A 136 16.39 -3.47 19.87
C SER A 136 15.58 -2.50 18.99
N THR A 137 14.97 -1.51 19.63
CA THR A 137 14.32 -0.39 18.93
C THR A 137 15.32 0.54 18.22
N ASP A 138 16.58 0.51 18.64
CA ASP A 138 17.66 1.34 18.13
C ASP A 138 18.50 0.63 17.05
N GLU A 139 18.13 -0.60 16.67
CA GLU A 139 18.71 -1.31 15.53
C GLU A 139 18.37 -0.60 14.24
N ARG A 140 19.33 -0.51 13.29
CA ARG A 140 19.05 0.03 11.96
C ARG A 140 18.13 -0.90 11.20
N ILE A 141 17.13 -0.33 10.51
CA ILE A 141 16.14 -1.15 9.82
C ILE A 141 16.75 -1.99 8.68
N GLU A 142 17.82 -1.51 8.05
CA GLU A 142 18.55 -2.23 7.00
C GLU A 142 19.17 -3.55 7.44
N ASN A 143 19.42 -3.71 8.77
CA ASN A 143 19.97 -4.93 9.34
C ASN A 143 18.92 -6.03 9.59
N LEU A 144 17.64 -5.72 9.38
CA LEU A 144 16.56 -6.68 9.50
C LEU A 144 16.40 -7.50 8.22
N SER A 145 15.88 -8.73 8.37
CA SER A 145 15.43 -9.49 7.19
C SER A 145 14.24 -8.80 6.52
N GLY A 146 14.06 -9.01 5.21
CA GLY A 146 12.99 -8.40 4.43
C GLY A 146 11.60 -8.55 5.07
N GLY A 147 11.26 -9.75 5.58
CA GLY A 147 10.00 -9.98 6.29
C GLY A 147 9.87 -9.18 7.59
N ASN A 148 10.96 -8.87 8.30
CA ASN A 148 10.89 -8.02 9.48
C ASN A 148 10.83 -6.53 9.14
N VAL A 149 11.45 -6.12 8.05
CA VAL A 149 11.26 -4.76 7.51
C VAL A 149 9.79 -4.57 7.12
N GLN A 150 9.21 -5.52 6.40
CA GLN A 150 7.80 -5.48 6.01
C GLN A 150 6.87 -5.41 7.23
N ARG A 151 7.12 -6.21 8.26
CA ARG A 151 6.36 -6.13 9.54
C ARG A 151 6.51 -4.78 10.24
N ALA A 152 7.69 -4.17 10.22
CA ALA A 152 7.88 -2.84 10.80
C ALA A 152 7.11 -1.75 10.02
N VAL A 153 7.06 -1.86 8.69
CA VAL A 153 6.26 -0.98 7.84
C VAL A 153 4.76 -1.22 8.08
N LEU A 154 4.31 -2.47 8.13
CA LEU A 154 2.93 -2.82 8.51
C LEU A 154 2.55 -2.23 9.87
N ALA A 155 3.43 -2.37 10.87
CA ALA A 155 3.22 -1.80 12.20
C ALA A 155 3.04 -0.29 12.16
N ARG A 156 3.80 0.42 11.31
CA ARG A 156 3.66 1.85 11.08
C ARG A 156 2.34 2.21 10.41
N GLU A 157 2.00 1.50 9.34
CA GLU A 157 0.88 1.85 8.48
C GLU A 157 -0.48 1.41 9.05
N LEU A 158 -0.54 0.26 9.73
CA LEU A 158 -1.79 -0.35 10.19
C LEU A 158 -2.07 -0.21 11.69
N SER A 159 -1.23 0.52 12.44
CA SER A 159 -1.39 0.70 13.89
C SER A 159 -2.51 1.66 14.29
N GLY A 160 -3.05 2.42 13.34
CA GLY A 160 -4.15 3.37 13.54
C GLY A 160 -5.44 2.91 12.88
N ASP A 161 -6.40 3.83 12.85
CA ASP A 161 -7.60 3.65 12.02
C ASP A 161 -7.21 3.85 10.56
N VAL A 162 -7.56 2.89 9.72
CA VAL A 162 -7.31 2.89 8.28
C VAL A 162 -8.65 2.93 7.56
N ASP A 163 -8.90 3.98 6.77
CA ASP A 163 -10.12 4.07 5.95
C ASP A 163 -9.82 3.61 4.52
N ILE A 164 -8.60 3.86 4.02
CA ILE A 164 -8.14 3.42 2.70
C ILE A 164 -6.75 2.81 2.83
N LEU A 165 -6.57 1.63 2.24
CA LEU A 165 -5.32 0.91 2.20
C LEU A 165 -4.92 0.60 0.76
N ILE A 166 -3.78 1.12 0.32
CA ILE A 166 -3.18 0.84 -0.98
C ILE A 166 -2.05 -0.15 -0.75
N VAL A 167 -2.08 -1.28 -1.41
CA VAL A 167 -1.13 -2.39 -1.19
C VAL A 167 -0.54 -2.81 -2.52
N ALA A 168 0.77 -2.70 -2.66
CA ALA A 168 1.49 -3.10 -3.87
C ALA A 168 2.45 -4.25 -3.56
N ASN A 169 2.24 -5.41 -4.21
CA ASN A 169 3.04 -6.63 -4.11
C ASN A 169 3.48 -6.96 -2.66
N PRO A 170 2.54 -7.03 -1.69
CA PRO A 170 2.86 -7.03 -0.26
C PRO A 170 3.63 -8.26 0.20
N CYS A 171 3.56 -9.35 -0.56
CA CYS A 171 4.15 -10.64 -0.23
C CYS A 171 5.41 -10.96 -1.07
N PHE A 172 5.84 -10.04 -1.93
CA PHE A 172 6.99 -10.29 -2.82
C PHE A 172 8.27 -10.61 -2.03
N GLY A 173 8.92 -11.72 -2.41
CA GLY A 173 10.20 -12.12 -1.83
C GLY A 173 10.16 -12.58 -0.37
N LEU A 174 8.99 -12.88 0.18
CA LEU A 174 8.83 -13.29 1.58
C LEU A 174 8.66 -14.80 1.75
N ASP A 175 8.97 -15.29 2.96
CA ASP A 175 8.70 -16.67 3.35
C ASP A 175 7.20 -16.91 3.61
N PHE A 176 6.76 -18.17 3.51
CA PHE A 176 5.35 -18.57 3.64
C PHE A 176 4.69 -18.11 4.94
N ALA A 177 5.40 -18.09 6.05
CA ALA A 177 4.84 -17.67 7.34
C ALA A 177 4.58 -16.16 7.35
N SER A 178 5.50 -15.38 6.78
CA SER A 178 5.35 -13.92 6.61
C SER A 178 4.20 -13.59 5.66
N VAL A 179 4.08 -14.30 4.54
CA VAL A 179 2.96 -14.16 3.58
C VAL A 179 1.61 -14.33 4.27
N ALA A 180 1.43 -15.43 5.01
CA ALA A 180 0.16 -15.70 5.69
C ALA A 180 -0.21 -14.60 6.71
N GLU A 181 0.77 -14.10 7.46
CA GLU A 181 0.56 -13.01 8.42
C GLU A 181 0.16 -11.70 7.74
N ILE A 182 0.81 -11.34 6.63
CA ILE A 182 0.51 -10.09 5.88
C ILE A 182 -0.88 -10.17 5.26
N ARG A 183 -1.22 -11.28 4.63
CA ARG A 183 -2.57 -11.50 4.06
C ARG A 183 -3.65 -11.40 5.14
N ALA A 184 -3.42 -12.00 6.31
CA ALA A 184 -4.35 -11.88 7.44
C ALA A 184 -4.54 -10.43 7.91
N GLN A 185 -3.47 -9.62 7.93
CA GLN A 185 -3.56 -8.20 8.30
C GLN A 185 -4.36 -7.39 7.26
N ILE A 186 -4.18 -7.64 5.97
CA ILE A 186 -4.95 -6.99 4.89
C ILE A 186 -6.44 -7.33 5.03
N ILE A 187 -6.77 -8.61 5.22
CA ILE A 187 -8.14 -9.07 5.44
C ILE A 187 -8.75 -8.44 6.70
N ASP A 188 -7.98 -8.32 7.78
CA ASP A 188 -8.44 -7.68 9.02
C ASP A 188 -8.78 -6.20 8.80
N GLN A 189 -7.98 -5.45 8.05
CA GLN A 189 -8.30 -4.06 7.71
C GLN A 189 -9.59 -3.96 6.87
N ARG A 190 -9.75 -4.80 5.85
CA ARG A 190 -11.01 -4.89 5.09
C ARG A 190 -12.21 -5.17 6.01
N ASN A 191 -12.07 -6.13 6.91
CA ASN A 191 -13.15 -6.53 7.85
C ASN A 191 -13.49 -5.43 8.86
N ARG A 192 -12.56 -4.53 9.15
CA ARG A 192 -12.79 -3.32 9.95
C ARG A 192 -13.46 -2.19 9.16
N GLY A 193 -13.64 -2.38 7.86
CA GLY A 193 -14.33 -1.43 6.98
C GLY A 193 -13.41 -0.62 6.07
N ALA A 194 -12.11 -0.88 6.04
CA ALA A 194 -11.22 -0.19 5.11
C ALA A 194 -11.54 -0.56 3.65
N ALA A 195 -11.45 0.43 2.75
CA ALA A 195 -11.40 0.20 1.32
C ALA A 195 -9.97 -0.19 0.94
N VAL A 196 -9.77 -1.37 0.35
CA VAL A 196 -8.44 -1.89 0.04
C VAL A 196 -8.25 -1.98 -1.47
N LEU A 197 -7.21 -1.32 -1.99
CA LEU A 197 -6.73 -1.50 -3.34
C LEU A 197 -5.46 -2.36 -3.28
N LEU A 198 -5.58 -3.60 -3.75
CA LEU A 198 -4.48 -4.57 -3.80
C LEU A 198 -3.95 -4.65 -5.23
N ILE A 199 -2.70 -4.27 -5.44
CA ILE A 199 -2.00 -4.41 -6.72
C ILE A 199 -1.03 -5.57 -6.56
N SER A 200 -1.15 -6.61 -7.40
CA SER A 200 -0.28 -7.77 -7.31
C SER A 200 -0.07 -8.44 -8.68
N GLU A 201 1.16 -8.87 -8.91
CA GLU A 201 1.54 -9.71 -10.05
C GLU A 201 1.22 -11.19 -9.79
N ASP A 202 1.00 -11.56 -8.53
CA ASP A 202 0.64 -12.91 -8.12
C ASP A 202 -0.89 -13.10 -8.20
N LEU A 203 -1.34 -13.85 -9.23
CA LEU A 203 -2.75 -14.19 -9.39
C LEU A 203 -3.33 -14.98 -8.21
N ASP A 204 -2.52 -15.78 -7.52
CA ASP A 204 -2.99 -16.52 -6.35
C ASP A 204 -3.33 -15.57 -5.21
N GLU A 205 -2.55 -14.52 -5.05
CA GLU A 205 -2.81 -13.48 -4.07
C GLU A 205 -4.11 -12.72 -4.38
N ILE A 206 -4.32 -12.33 -5.65
CA ILE A 206 -5.57 -11.68 -6.09
C ILE A 206 -6.77 -12.60 -5.87
N LEU A 207 -6.70 -13.85 -6.31
CA LEU A 207 -7.79 -14.82 -6.19
C LEU A 207 -8.14 -15.16 -4.74
N GLU A 208 -7.16 -15.11 -3.82
CA GLU A 208 -7.36 -15.41 -2.40
C GLU A 208 -7.93 -14.23 -1.63
N LEU A 209 -7.51 -13.00 -1.94
CA LEU A 209 -7.79 -11.84 -1.10
C LEU A 209 -8.89 -10.94 -1.65
N ALA A 210 -9.02 -10.80 -2.96
CA ALA A 210 -9.88 -9.79 -3.57
C ALA A 210 -11.36 -10.21 -3.60
N ASP A 211 -12.24 -9.24 -3.48
CA ASP A 211 -13.68 -9.37 -3.73
C ASP A 211 -13.98 -9.13 -5.22
N HIS A 212 -13.25 -8.19 -5.84
CA HIS A 212 -13.31 -7.87 -7.27
C HIS A 212 -11.90 -7.84 -7.85
N VAL A 213 -11.77 -8.21 -9.12
CA VAL A 213 -10.52 -8.07 -9.89
C VAL A 213 -10.69 -7.08 -11.01
N ALA A 214 -9.66 -6.25 -11.21
CA ALA A 214 -9.45 -5.44 -12.40
C ALA A 214 -8.13 -5.89 -13.04
N VAL A 215 -8.11 -6.08 -14.35
CA VAL A 215 -6.87 -6.41 -15.08
C VAL A 215 -6.35 -5.18 -15.76
N MET A 216 -5.10 -4.86 -15.49
CA MET A 216 -4.39 -3.73 -16.08
C MET A 216 -3.46 -4.20 -17.18
N LEU A 217 -3.61 -3.60 -18.35
CA LEU A 217 -2.77 -3.85 -19.53
C LEU A 217 -2.48 -2.53 -20.24
N GLU A 218 -1.23 -2.26 -20.57
CA GLU A 218 -0.78 -1.05 -21.29
C GLU A 218 -1.36 0.27 -20.71
N GLY A 219 -1.43 0.37 -19.38
CA GLY A 219 -1.92 1.57 -18.70
C GLY A 219 -3.44 1.72 -18.65
N ALA A 220 -4.22 0.76 -19.09
CA ALA A 220 -5.68 0.77 -19.05
C ALA A 220 -6.26 -0.40 -18.26
N ILE A 221 -7.50 -0.28 -17.79
CA ILE A 221 -8.26 -1.40 -17.22
C ILE A 221 -9.04 -2.09 -18.33
N GLU A 222 -8.59 -3.28 -18.73
CA GLU A 222 -9.16 -4.04 -19.84
C GLU A 222 -10.27 -5.00 -19.41
N TYR A 223 -10.26 -5.43 -18.15
CA TYR A 223 -11.24 -6.40 -17.64
C TYR A 223 -11.56 -6.10 -16.17
N THR A 224 -12.82 -6.26 -15.80
CA THR A 224 -13.26 -6.20 -14.40
C THR A 224 -14.31 -7.27 -14.12
N SER A 225 -14.22 -7.92 -12.97
CA SER A 225 -15.20 -8.93 -12.55
C SER A 225 -15.21 -9.12 -11.03
N PRO A 226 -16.35 -9.48 -10.41
CA PRO A 226 -16.35 -10.11 -9.10
C PRO A 226 -15.51 -11.40 -9.13
N ILE A 227 -14.73 -11.68 -8.08
CA ILE A 227 -13.89 -12.88 -8.01
C ILE A 227 -14.72 -14.17 -8.18
N GLY A 228 -15.91 -14.24 -7.63
CA GLY A 228 -16.79 -15.40 -7.76
C GLY A 228 -17.37 -15.62 -9.16
N ALA A 229 -17.20 -14.68 -10.10
CA ALA A 229 -17.71 -14.75 -11.47
C ALA A 229 -16.61 -14.91 -12.53
N THR A 230 -15.36 -15.09 -12.11
CA THR A 230 -14.20 -15.27 -12.99
C THR A 230 -13.30 -16.40 -12.51
N ASP A 231 -12.28 -16.74 -13.29
CA ASP A 231 -11.30 -17.75 -12.95
C ASP A 231 -9.88 -17.34 -13.38
N ARG A 232 -8.87 -18.08 -12.89
CA ARG A 232 -7.46 -17.88 -13.23
C ARG A 232 -7.19 -17.78 -14.73
N ARG A 233 -7.87 -18.61 -15.53
CA ARG A 233 -7.65 -18.67 -16.97
C ARG A 233 -8.15 -17.40 -17.66
N THR A 234 -9.33 -16.94 -17.28
CA THR A 234 -9.94 -15.71 -17.82
C THR A 234 -9.10 -14.49 -17.46
N ILE A 235 -8.68 -14.37 -16.18
CA ILE A 235 -7.82 -13.27 -15.74
C ILE A 235 -6.46 -13.33 -16.48
N GLY A 236 -5.82 -14.51 -16.55
CA GLY A 236 -4.55 -14.67 -17.25
C GLY A 236 -4.64 -14.36 -18.74
N HIS A 237 -5.78 -14.67 -19.39
CA HIS A 237 -6.03 -14.31 -20.79
C HIS A 237 -6.11 -12.78 -20.95
N ALA A 238 -6.84 -12.10 -20.08
CA ALA A 238 -6.95 -10.65 -20.08
C ALA A 238 -5.59 -9.96 -19.81
N MET A 239 -4.77 -10.51 -18.91
CA MET A 239 -3.41 -10.03 -18.65
C MET A 239 -2.47 -10.16 -19.87
N ALA A 240 -2.75 -11.10 -20.77
CA ALA A 240 -1.96 -11.34 -21.98
C ALA A 240 -2.48 -10.56 -23.20
N GLY A 241 -3.51 -9.74 -23.05
CA GLY A 241 -4.14 -9.00 -24.16
C GLY A 241 -4.92 -9.91 -25.12
N GLY A 242 -5.35 -11.07 -24.68
CA GLY A 242 -6.19 -11.99 -25.48
C GLY A 242 -7.65 -11.53 -25.45
N GLU A 243 -8.27 -11.45 -26.64
CA GLU A 243 -9.72 -11.33 -26.82
C GLU A 243 -10.47 -12.57 -26.33
#